data_95797b0259ec44e925031a8f43454a30
#
_entry.id   95797b0259ec44e925031a8f43454a30
#
_cell.length_a   1.000
_cell.length_b   1.000
_cell.length_c   1.000
_cell.angle_alpha   90.00
_cell.angle_beta   90.00
_cell.angle_gamma   90.00
#
_symmetry.space_group_name_H-M   'P 1'
#
loop_
_entity.id
_entity.type
_entity.pdbx_description
1 polymer ?
#
loop_
_entity_poly.entity_id
_entity_poly.type
_entity_poly.pdbx_seq_one_letter_code
_entity_poly.pdbx_strand_id
1 'polypeptide(L)' 'MSKIYAMYKNDECLAIGTLIQLSKQLGIKIETLYFYMSPTYKKRVKKGKNRRELVRVE' A
#
# COMPACT_ATOMS: atom_id res chain seq x y z
N MET A 1 2.87 3.52 18.77
CA MET A 1 3.82 2.62 18.13
C MET A 1 3.59 2.57 16.63
N SER A 2 4.67 2.63 15.90
CA SER A 2 4.57 2.66 14.43
C SER A 2 4.39 1.27 13.87
N LYS A 3 3.43 1.11 13.00
CA LYS A 3 3.24 -0.14 12.27
C LYS A 3 4.01 -0.08 10.97
N ILE A 4 4.61 -1.19 10.59
CA ILE A 4 5.38 -1.27 9.36
C ILE A 4 4.54 -1.93 8.27
N TYR A 5 4.56 -1.30 7.10
CA TYR A 5 3.82 -1.78 5.93
C TYR A 5 4.76 -1.92 4.74
N ALA A 6 4.37 -2.76 3.82
CA ALA A 6 5.09 -2.92 2.55
C ALA A 6 4.13 -2.62 1.41
N MET A 7 4.58 -1.78 0.48
CA MET A 7 3.81 -1.46 -0.72
C MET A 7 4.31 -2.32 -1.87
N TYR A 8 3.39 -3.06 -2.48
CA TYR A 8 3.70 -3.92 -3.62
C TYR A 8 2.97 -3.44 -4.87
N LYS A 9 3.59 -3.66 -6.00
CA LYS A 9 2.96 -3.44 -7.29
C LYS A 9 3.27 -4.66 -8.15
N ASN A 10 2.22 -5.41 -8.51
CA ASN A 10 2.37 -6.63 -9.32
C ASN A 10 3.43 -7.58 -8.74
N ASP A 11 3.35 -7.83 -7.44
CA ASP A 11 4.25 -8.72 -6.70
C ASP A 11 5.66 -8.16 -6.50
N GLU A 12 5.92 -6.93 -6.91
CA GLU A 12 7.20 -6.27 -6.68
C GLU A 12 7.09 -5.32 -5.49
N CYS A 13 7.99 -5.46 -4.53
CA CYS A 13 8.02 -4.58 -3.37
C CYS A 13 8.62 -3.23 -3.75
N LEU A 14 7.80 -2.18 -3.66
CA LEU A 14 8.25 -0.82 -3.99
C LEU A 14 8.92 -0.13 -2.82
N ALA A 15 8.38 -0.31 -1.62
CA ALA A 15 8.91 0.38 -0.44
C ALA A 15 8.38 -0.30 0.83
N ILE A 16 9.11 -0.15 1.91
CA ILE A 16 8.72 -0.65 3.22
C ILE A 16 8.93 0.46 4.24
N GLY A 17 7.99 0.62 5.16
CA GLY A 17 8.10 1.61 6.22
C GLY A 17 6.75 1.91 6.83
N THR A 18 6.70 2.96 7.65
CA THR A 18 5.44 3.44 8.22
C THR A 18 4.62 4.11 7.13
N LEU A 19 3.33 4.36 7.42
CA LEU A 19 2.47 5.06 6.47
C LEU A 19 3.02 6.42 6.12
N ILE A 20 3.57 7.13 7.11
CA ILE A 20 4.16 8.44 6.86
C ILE A 20 5.35 8.33 5.93
N GLN A 21 6.21 7.35 6.16
CA GLN A 21 7.38 7.12 5.31
C GLN A 21 6.97 6.76 3.89
N LEU A 22 6.00 5.86 3.75
CA LEU A 22 5.51 5.46 2.43
C LEU A 22 4.87 6.63 1.70
N SER A 23 4.12 7.45 2.42
CA SER A 23 3.50 8.64 1.85
C SER A 23 4.55 9.56 1.23
N LYS A 24 5.64 9.78 1.94
CA LYS A 24 6.72 10.65 1.46
C LYS A 24 7.52 10.02 0.32
N GLN A 25 7.85 8.75 0.45
CA GLN A 25 8.67 8.06 -0.56
C GLN A 25 7.94 7.89 -1.88
N LEU A 26 6.64 7.60 -1.83
CA LEU A 26 5.86 7.31 -3.01
C LEU A 26 5.09 8.51 -3.53
N GLY A 27 5.08 9.61 -2.77
CA GLY A 27 4.32 10.80 -3.16
C GLY A 27 2.81 10.56 -3.12
N ILE A 28 2.36 9.71 -2.22
CA ILE A 28 0.94 9.33 -2.09
C ILE A 28 0.42 9.82 -0.75
N LYS A 29 -0.80 10.35 -0.74
CA LYS A 29 -1.41 10.81 0.50
C LYS A 29 -1.70 9.63 1.43
N ILE A 30 -1.61 9.88 2.74
CA ILE A 30 -1.89 8.84 3.74
C ILE A 30 -3.31 8.29 3.57
N GLU A 31 -4.26 9.15 3.24
CA GLU A 31 -5.64 8.72 2.99
C GLU A 31 -5.71 7.70 1.86
N THR A 32 -4.93 7.89 0.82
CA THR A 32 -4.86 6.96 -0.29
C THR A 32 -4.26 5.63 0.14
N LEU A 33 -3.28 5.66 1.03
CA LEU A 33 -2.70 4.43 1.57
C LEU A 33 -3.74 3.63 2.36
N TYR A 34 -4.55 4.31 3.17
CA TYR A 34 -5.65 3.66 3.87
C TYR A 34 -6.64 3.04 2.89
N PHE A 35 -6.92 3.74 1.80
CA PHE A 35 -7.80 3.21 0.77
C PHE A 35 -7.27 1.90 0.19
N TYR A 36 -5.96 1.83 -0.03
CA TYR A 36 -5.35 0.60 -0.57
C TYR A 36 -5.49 -0.59 0.37
N MET A 37 -5.71 -0.35 1.66
CA MET A 37 -5.92 -1.42 2.63
C MET A 37 -7.38 -1.81 2.77
N SER A 38 -8.30 -1.07 2.15
CA SER A 38 -9.72 -1.32 2.32
C SER A 38 -10.15 -2.58 1.55
N PRO A 39 -11.16 -3.31 2.07
CA PRO A 39 -11.67 -4.48 1.36
C PRO A 39 -12.25 -4.15 -0.01
N THR A 40 -12.83 -2.97 -0.17
CA THR A 40 -13.38 -2.53 -1.44
C THR A 40 -12.31 -2.43 -2.51
N TYR A 41 -11.18 -1.83 -2.15
CA TYR A 41 -10.07 -1.73 -3.08
C TYR A 41 -9.52 -3.11 -3.45
N LYS A 42 -9.34 -3.96 -2.44
CA LYS A 42 -8.81 -5.31 -2.67
C LYS A 42 -9.68 -6.12 -3.62
N LYS A 43 -10.99 -5.96 -3.53
CA LYS A 43 -11.90 -6.63 -4.46
C LYS A 43 -11.77 -6.11 -5.88
N ARG A 44 -11.62 -4.79 -6.04
CA ARG A 44 -11.50 -4.17 -7.36
C ARG A 44 -10.20 -4.53 -8.07
N VAL A 45 -9.12 -4.68 -7.31
CA VAL A 45 -7.78 -4.86 -7.88
C VAL A 45 -7.51 -6.30 -8.28
N LYS A 46 -8.36 -7.22 -7.87
CA LYS A 46 -8.12 -8.65 -8.04
C LYS A 46 -7.88 -9.07 -9.50
N LYS A 47 -8.44 -8.32 -10.45
CA LYS A 47 -8.31 -8.61 -11.88
C LYS A 47 -7.60 -7.51 -12.66
N GLY A 48 -7.07 -6.50 -11.98
CA GLY A 48 -6.49 -5.35 -12.65
C GLY A 48 -5.02 -5.51 -13.00
N LYS A 49 -4.62 -4.80 -14.04
CA LYS A 49 -3.20 -4.58 -14.32
C LYS A 49 -2.73 -3.43 -13.44
N ASN A 50 -1.44 -3.36 -13.13
CA ASN A 50 -0.88 -2.31 -12.27
C ASN A 50 -1.48 -2.34 -10.86
N ARG A 51 -1.61 -3.54 -10.34
CA ARG A 51 -2.19 -3.75 -9.02
C ARG A 51 -1.22 -3.31 -7.92
N ARG A 52 -1.68 -2.40 -7.07
CA ARG A 52 -0.92 -1.97 -5.90
C ARG A 52 -1.55 -2.55 -4.66
N GLU A 53 -0.74 -3.10 -3.77
CA GLU A 53 -1.20 -3.66 -2.52
C GLU A 53 -0.38 -3.11 -1.37
N LEU A 54 -1.05 -2.81 -0.27
CA LEU A 54 -0.40 -2.41 0.96
C LEU A 54 -0.61 -3.50 1.98
N VAL A 55 0.49 -4.08 2.44
CA VAL A 55 0.46 -5.21 3.36
C VAL A 55 1.12 -4.82 4.67
N ARG A 56 0.50 -5.16 5.78
CA ARG A 56 1.07 -4.94 7.09
C ARG A 56 2.12 -6.01 7.36
N VAL A 57 3.35 -5.58 7.60
CA VAL A 57 4.47 -6.48 7.85
C VAL A 57 4.65 -6.74 9.35
N GLU A 58 4.34 -5.73 10.16
CA GLU A 58 4.56 -5.82 11.59
C GLU A 58 3.42 -5.28 12.40
#